data_586df4771f1a077db885a760d6d36709
#
_entry.id   586df4771f1a077db885a760d6d36709
#
_cell.length_a   1.000
_cell.length_b   1.000
_cell.length_c   1.000
_cell.angle_alpha   90.00
_cell.angle_beta   90.00
_cell.angle_gamma   90.00
#
_symmetry.space_group_name_H-M   'P 1'
#
loop_
_entity.id
_entity.type
_entity.pdbx_description
1 polymer ?
#
loop_
_entity_poly.entity_id
_entity_poly.type
_entity_poly.pdbx_seq_one_letter_code
_entity_poly.pdbx_strand_id
1 'polypeptide(L)'
;MPEPPKHILVVSYSQTGQLNELTKHFLQPLKQQNVIIEECQIHPLKPYVFPWKFMSFFNQFPESVHLIPAPIEPPTLERKTYDLVIIAYSVWFLSPSQPITAFLQSEQAKALKNTPVITLIGCRNMWLLAQEKMKKMLTALGANLIGNVVKTDQSNAWASFITTPMWLLTGEKQYFSWLPAAGISNADMLDMQRFGTRLAHILTENQPLDKSLFQNMGAVKIDEKLMMSEKVGHRSFYLWGKLLLKCGQISPRFRKIVLYFYIVFLIILILTIVPLSAVIKRLLKPLLKEKLARQRRYFAEPSGE
;
A
#
# COMPACT_ATOMS: atom_id res chain seq x y z
N MET A 1 -25.82 31.20 6.51
CA MET A 1 -25.70 30.15 7.54
C MET A 1 -24.34 29.52 7.35
N PRO A 2 -23.61 29.16 8.41
CA PRO A 2 -22.38 28.39 8.23
C PRO A 2 -22.72 27.08 7.53
N GLU A 3 -21.87 26.68 6.59
CA GLU A 3 -22.04 25.39 5.90
C GLU A 3 -21.91 24.22 6.89
N PRO A 4 -22.67 23.14 6.67
CA PRO A 4 -22.55 21.95 7.52
C PRO A 4 -21.13 21.35 7.41
N PRO A 5 -20.60 20.76 8.48
CA PRO A 5 -19.26 20.15 8.42
C PRO A 5 -19.21 19.01 7.41
N LYS A 6 -18.08 18.89 6.70
CA LYS A 6 -17.81 17.74 5.81
C LYS A 6 -17.45 16.53 6.65
N HIS A 7 -18.02 15.38 6.32
CA HIS A 7 -17.76 14.12 7.01
C HIS A 7 -16.74 13.28 6.23
N ILE A 8 -15.62 13.02 6.88
CA ILE A 8 -14.49 12.27 6.30
C ILE A 8 -14.34 10.96 7.06
N LEU A 9 -14.37 9.83 6.34
CA LEU A 9 -14.03 8.53 6.90
C LEU A 9 -12.56 8.22 6.60
N VAL A 10 -11.82 7.81 7.63
CA VAL A 10 -10.42 7.36 7.50
C VAL A 10 -10.34 5.89 7.85
N VAL A 11 -10.12 5.05 6.87
CA VAL A 11 -9.96 3.60 7.07
C VAL A 11 -8.48 3.26 7.06
N SER A 12 -7.99 2.60 8.10
CA SER A 12 -6.58 2.29 8.22
C SER A 12 -6.30 0.94 8.89
N TYR A 13 -5.16 0.37 8.53
CA TYR A 13 -4.53 -0.72 9.26
C TYR A 13 -3.02 -0.53 9.24
N SER A 14 -2.42 -0.44 10.41
CA SER A 14 -0.98 -0.33 10.58
C SER A 14 -0.47 -1.39 11.55
N GLN A 15 0.45 -2.23 11.10
CA GLN A 15 1.06 -3.24 11.95
C GLN A 15 2.23 -2.70 12.78
N THR A 16 3.02 -1.79 12.19
CA THR A 16 4.25 -1.26 12.81
C THR A 16 4.06 0.11 13.44
N GLY A 17 2.85 0.68 13.36
CA GLY A 17 2.56 2.06 13.77
C GLY A 17 2.97 3.12 12.75
N GLN A 18 3.88 2.82 11.81
CA GLN A 18 4.41 3.81 10.88
C GLN A 18 3.34 4.43 9.96
N LEU A 19 2.39 3.63 9.49
CA LEU A 19 1.30 4.13 8.66
C LEU A 19 0.34 5.02 9.44
N ASN A 20 0.14 4.76 10.74
CA ASN A 20 -0.66 5.63 11.60
C ASN A 20 -0.02 7.01 11.73
N GLU A 21 1.30 7.09 11.94
CA GLU A 21 2.00 8.38 11.98
C GLU A 21 1.93 9.12 10.63
N LEU A 22 2.10 8.41 9.52
CA LEU A 22 1.94 8.97 8.19
C LEU A 22 0.54 9.57 7.99
N THR A 23 -0.50 8.83 8.36
CA THR A 23 -1.90 9.27 8.29
C THR A 23 -2.17 10.45 9.21
N LYS A 24 -1.64 10.44 10.43
CA LYS A 24 -1.75 11.53 11.42
C LYS A 24 -1.19 12.84 10.88
N HIS A 25 -0.01 12.81 10.25
CA HIS A 25 0.58 14.00 9.63
C HIS A 25 -0.27 14.53 8.46
N PHE A 26 -0.84 13.63 7.65
CA PHE A 26 -1.78 14.02 6.58
C PHE A 26 -3.05 14.67 7.14
N LEU A 27 -3.61 14.18 8.23
CA LEU A 27 -4.87 14.66 8.82
C LEU A 27 -4.69 15.94 9.65
N GLN A 28 -3.48 16.26 10.10
CA GLN A 28 -3.24 17.40 11.02
C GLN A 28 -3.79 18.73 10.51
N PRO A 29 -3.61 19.16 9.24
CA PRO A 29 -4.17 20.40 8.73
C PRO A 29 -5.71 20.38 8.65
N LEU A 30 -6.32 19.21 8.47
CA LEU A 30 -7.77 19.06 8.38
C LEU A 30 -8.45 19.27 9.73
N LYS A 31 -7.80 18.94 10.86
CA LYS A 31 -8.37 19.09 12.21
C LYS A 31 -8.66 20.56 12.58
N GLN A 32 -8.14 21.50 11.84
CA GLN A 32 -8.38 22.93 12.03
C GLN A 32 -9.51 23.48 11.16
N GLN A 33 -10.13 22.64 10.36
CA GLN A 33 -11.19 23.00 9.43
C GLN A 33 -12.58 22.57 9.95
N ASN A 34 -13.63 23.03 9.27
CA ASN A 34 -15.01 22.60 9.54
C ASN A 34 -15.27 21.19 8.98
N VAL A 35 -14.58 20.18 9.55
CA VAL A 35 -14.71 18.77 9.15
C VAL A 35 -14.89 17.88 10.38
N ILE A 36 -15.64 16.80 10.21
CA ILE A 36 -15.76 15.72 11.18
C ILE A 36 -15.04 14.52 10.63
N ILE A 37 -14.00 14.07 11.33
CA ILE A 37 -13.17 12.94 10.92
C ILE A 37 -13.53 11.73 11.77
N GLU A 38 -14.04 10.68 11.13
CA GLU A 38 -14.26 9.38 11.72
C GLU A 38 -13.11 8.46 11.37
N GLU A 39 -12.38 7.98 12.38
CA GLU A 39 -11.25 7.08 12.20
C GLU A 39 -11.68 5.62 12.44
N CYS A 40 -11.73 4.82 11.39
CA CYS A 40 -12.03 3.39 11.41
C CYS A 40 -10.75 2.58 11.29
N GLN A 41 -10.17 2.20 12.42
CA GLN A 41 -9.04 1.29 12.46
C GLN A 41 -9.52 -0.15 12.32
N ILE A 42 -8.96 -0.89 11.37
CA ILE A 42 -9.36 -2.28 11.12
C ILE A 42 -8.63 -3.23 12.09
N HIS A 43 -9.39 -4.06 12.78
CA HIS A 43 -8.90 -5.02 13.76
C HIS A 43 -9.05 -6.46 13.24
N PRO A 44 -7.94 -7.15 12.87
CA PRO A 44 -7.99 -8.58 12.56
C PRO A 44 -8.37 -9.39 13.80
N LEU A 45 -9.28 -10.37 13.67
CA LEU A 45 -9.64 -11.28 14.76
C LEU A 45 -8.42 -12.03 15.31
N LYS A 46 -7.43 -12.30 14.44
CA LYS A 46 -6.14 -12.83 14.83
C LYS A 46 -5.07 -11.80 14.52
N PRO A 47 -4.59 -11.07 15.54
CA PRO A 47 -3.60 -10.01 15.34
C PRO A 47 -2.32 -10.52 14.66
N TYR A 48 -1.80 -9.72 13.77
CA TYR A 48 -0.48 -9.93 13.18
C TYR A 48 0.58 -9.40 14.14
N VAL A 49 1.32 -10.34 14.73
CA VAL A 49 2.36 -10.00 15.72
C VAL A 49 3.52 -9.26 15.04
N PHE A 50 3.98 -8.19 15.65
CA PHE A 50 5.20 -7.49 15.27
C PHE A 50 6.17 -7.47 16.46
N PRO A 51 7.46 -7.82 16.29
CA PRO A 51 8.11 -8.31 15.06
C PRO A 51 7.56 -9.65 14.56
N TRP A 52 7.62 -9.84 13.24
CA TRP A 52 7.15 -11.08 12.63
C TRP A 52 8.04 -12.28 12.96
N LYS A 53 7.41 -13.43 13.20
CA LYS A 53 8.10 -14.70 13.05
C LYS A 53 8.28 -14.99 11.56
N PHE A 54 9.49 -15.36 11.13
CA PHE A 54 9.86 -15.58 9.74
C PHE A 54 8.82 -16.39 8.93
N MET A 55 8.47 -17.58 9.41
CA MET A 55 7.49 -18.43 8.73
C MET A 55 6.06 -17.85 8.76
N SER A 56 5.71 -17.12 9.80
CA SER A 56 4.39 -16.47 9.88
C SER A 56 4.24 -15.37 8.85
N PHE A 57 5.31 -14.60 8.60
CA PHE A 57 5.33 -13.59 7.53
C PHE A 57 5.10 -14.22 6.16
N PHE A 58 5.93 -15.21 5.79
CA PHE A 58 5.79 -15.84 4.47
C PHE A 58 4.50 -16.64 4.33
N ASN A 59 3.91 -17.13 5.42
CA ASN A 59 2.64 -17.86 5.34
C ASN A 59 1.44 -16.95 4.96
N GLN A 60 1.57 -15.60 5.08
CA GLN A 60 0.54 -14.65 4.63
C GLN A 60 0.57 -14.39 3.12
N PHE A 61 1.63 -14.82 2.46
CA PHE A 61 1.90 -14.54 1.06
C PHE A 61 0.78 -15.00 0.10
N PRO A 62 0.29 -16.27 0.14
CA PRO A 62 -0.69 -16.74 -0.83
C PRO A 62 -2.02 -15.98 -0.74
N GLU A 63 -2.51 -15.78 0.46
CA GLU A 63 -3.77 -15.07 0.72
C GLU A 63 -3.68 -13.60 0.32
N SER A 64 -2.55 -12.92 0.63
CA SER A 64 -2.34 -11.52 0.23
C SER A 64 -2.38 -11.36 -1.29
N VAL A 65 -1.66 -12.21 -2.01
CA VAL A 65 -1.56 -12.13 -3.49
C VAL A 65 -2.91 -12.37 -4.17
N HIS A 66 -3.68 -13.31 -3.64
CA HIS A 66 -4.98 -13.69 -4.19
C HIS A 66 -6.15 -12.88 -3.61
N LEU A 67 -5.86 -11.82 -2.82
CA LEU A 67 -6.86 -10.95 -2.19
C LEU A 67 -7.89 -11.75 -1.35
N ILE A 68 -7.43 -12.81 -0.70
CA ILE A 68 -8.25 -13.54 0.27
C ILE A 68 -8.22 -12.73 1.57
N PRO A 69 -9.39 -12.27 2.07
CA PRO A 69 -9.44 -11.40 3.22
C PRO A 69 -9.06 -12.13 4.51
N ALA A 70 -8.42 -11.41 5.43
CA ALA A 70 -8.30 -11.88 6.80
C ALA A 70 -9.66 -11.77 7.50
N PRO A 71 -10.01 -12.65 8.43
CA PRO A 71 -11.11 -12.41 9.34
C PRO A 71 -10.84 -11.16 10.19
N ILE A 72 -11.77 -10.21 10.17
CA ILE A 72 -11.70 -8.95 10.93
C ILE A 72 -12.91 -8.80 11.85
N GLU A 73 -12.78 -8.01 12.90
CA GLU A 73 -13.92 -7.52 13.65
C GLU A 73 -14.79 -6.68 12.70
N PRO A 74 -16.13 -6.82 12.74
CA PRO A 74 -17.00 -6.03 11.89
C PRO A 74 -16.76 -4.54 12.13
N PRO A 75 -16.31 -3.76 11.14
CA PRO A 75 -16.11 -2.33 11.33
C PRO A 75 -17.44 -1.64 11.66
N THR A 76 -17.45 -0.82 12.68
CA THR A 76 -18.62 0.02 13.02
C THR A 76 -18.41 1.38 12.40
N LEU A 77 -19.34 1.82 11.55
CA LEU A 77 -19.35 3.14 10.94
C LEU A 77 -20.53 3.95 11.50
N GLU A 78 -20.26 5.21 11.85
CA GLU A 78 -21.30 6.12 12.38
C GLU A 78 -22.30 6.55 11.29
N ARG A 79 -21.85 6.51 10.01
CA ARG A 79 -22.66 6.97 8.87
C ARG A 79 -22.68 5.96 7.73
N LYS A 80 -23.72 6.06 6.91
CA LYS A 80 -23.85 5.27 5.68
C LYS A 80 -23.17 5.93 4.46
N THR A 81 -22.94 7.23 4.53
CA THR A 81 -22.34 8.04 3.44
C THR A 81 -21.40 9.09 4.02
N TYR A 82 -20.37 9.41 3.26
CA TYR A 82 -19.34 10.39 3.60
C TYR A 82 -19.08 11.32 2.41
N ASP A 83 -18.57 12.52 2.70
CA ASP A 83 -18.15 13.46 1.66
C ASP A 83 -16.79 13.04 1.04
N LEU A 84 -15.96 12.34 1.82
CA LEU A 84 -14.66 11.84 1.42
C LEU A 84 -14.31 10.59 2.22
N VAL A 85 -13.64 9.63 1.58
CA VAL A 85 -13.01 8.49 2.28
C VAL A 85 -11.51 8.50 2.02
N ILE A 86 -10.73 8.32 3.08
CA ILE A 86 -9.27 8.18 3.03
C ILE A 86 -8.94 6.74 3.42
N ILE A 87 -8.25 6.00 2.55
CA ILE A 87 -7.82 4.62 2.81
C ILE A 87 -6.32 4.59 2.95
N ALA A 88 -5.83 4.39 4.18
CA ALA A 88 -4.41 4.24 4.45
C ALA A 88 -4.03 2.75 4.53
N TYR A 89 -3.06 2.31 3.71
CA TYR A 89 -2.66 0.92 3.67
C TYR A 89 -1.18 0.69 3.39
N SER A 90 -0.69 -0.47 3.83
CA SER A 90 0.65 -0.97 3.51
C SER A 90 0.56 -2.04 2.43
N VAL A 91 1.64 -2.17 1.64
CA VAL A 91 1.75 -3.18 0.58
C VAL A 91 2.32 -4.47 1.12
N TRP A 92 1.57 -5.56 1.00
CA TRP A 92 1.97 -6.91 1.34
C TRP A 92 2.01 -7.78 0.09
N PHE A 93 3.19 -8.26 -0.31
CA PHE A 93 3.38 -9.12 -1.48
C PHE A 93 2.68 -8.58 -2.75
N LEU A 94 2.93 -7.31 -3.08
CA LEU A 94 2.36 -6.58 -4.23
C LEU A 94 0.83 -6.51 -4.22
N SER A 95 0.25 -6.43 -3.03
CA SER A 95 -1.20 -6.33 -2.80
C SER A 95 -1.47 -5.38 -1.63
N PRO A 96 -2.66 -4.81 -1.50
CA PRO A 96 -3.10 -4.19 -0.26
C PRO A 96 -3.01 -5.19 0.90
N SER A 97 -2.71 -4.72 2.10
CA SER A 97 -2.68 -5.59 3.30
C SER A 97 -4.02 -6.33 3.47
N GLN A 98 -3.97 -7.57 3.99
CA GLN A 98 -5.17 -8.39 4.14
C GLN A 98 -6.29 -7.75 4.97
N PRO A 99 -6.02 -7.01 6.06
CA PRO A 99 -7.09 -6.33 6.79
C PRO A 99 -7.82 -5.27 5.95
N ILE A 100 -7.09 -4.50 5.14
CA ILE A 100 -7.70 -3.53 4.23
C ILE A 100 -8.46 -4.25 3.09
N THR A 101 -7.93 -5.35 2.58
CA THR A 101 -8.66 -6.21 1.64
C THR A 101 -9.98 -6.71 2.26
N ALA A 102 -9.96 -7.09 3.53
CA ALA A 102 -11.16 -7.54 4.25
C ALA A 102 -12.19 -6.43 4.41
N PHE A 103 -11.78 -5.22 4.77
CA PHE A 103 -12.68 -4.06 4.80
C PHE A 103 -13.33 -3.83 3.45
N LEU A 104 -12.54 -3.79 2.36
CA LEU A 104 -13.06 -3.55 1.00
C LEU A 104 -14.00 -4.63 0.48
N GLN A 105 -14.02 -5.82 1.10
CA GLN A 105 -14.94 -6.92 0.79
C GLN A 105 -16.09 -7.04 1.82
N SER A 106 -16.16 -6.15 2.81
CA SER A 106 -17.20 -6.14 3.83
C SER A 106 -18.45 -5.36 3.37
N GLU A 107 -19.55 -5.54 4.08
CA GLU A 107 -20.78 -4.77 3.87
C GLU A 107 -20.59 -3.27 4.13
N GLN A 108 -19.71 -2.91 5.06
CA GLN A 108 -19.40 -1.52 5.42
C GLN A 108 -18.74 -0.76 4.27
N ALA A 109 -18.02 -1.47 3.39
CA ALA A 109 -17.41 -0.85 2.20
C ALA A 109 -18.45 -0.28 1.22
N LYS A 110 -19.73 -0.62 1.35
CA LYS A 110 -20.81 0.03 0.59
C LYS A 110 -20.91 1.54 0.83
N ALA A 111 -20.42 2.03 1.97
CA ALA A 111 -20.31 3.47 2.26
C ALA A 111 -19.39 4.22 1.28
N LEU A 112 -18.54 3.50 0.51
CA LEU A 112 -17.68 4.09 -0.50
C LEU A 112 -18.38 4.36 -1.84
N LYS A 113 -19.59 3.84 -2.03
CA LYS A 113 -20.32 4.00 -3.31
C LYS A 113 -20.57 5.47 -3.64
N ASN A 114 -20.17 5.89 -4.84
CA ASN A 114 -20.26 7.27 -5.35
C ASN A 114 -19.48 8.30 -4.51
N THR A 115 -18.59 7.85 -3.61
CA THR A 115 -17.83 8.72 -2.72
C THR A 115 -16.42 8.95 -3.29
N PRO A 116 -15.89 10.19 -3.25
CA PRO A 116 -14.48 10.46 -3.52
C PRO A 116 -13.58 9.68 -2.57
N VAL A 117 -12.52 9.07 -3.10
CA VAL A 117 -11.56 8.29 -2.30
C VAL A 117 -10.15 8.78 -2.53
N ILE A 118 -9.38 8.94 -1.46
CA ILE A 118 -7.94 9.16 -1.45
C ILE A 118 -7.26 7.94 -0.86
N THR A 119 -6.18 7.46 -1.49
CA THR A 119 -5.34 6.41 -0.91
C THR A 119 -4.03 6.97 -0.38
N LEU A 120 -3.65 6.59 0.83
CA LEU A 120 -2.35 6.86 1.44
C LEU A 120 -1.58 5.54 1.53
N ILE A 121 -0.41 5.47 0.92
CA ILE A 121 0.40 4.25 0.88
C ILE A 121 1.71 4.46 1.62
N GLY A 122 1.95 3.62 2.62
CA GLY A 122 3.25 3.48 3.26
C GLY A 122 3.83 2.11 2.97
N CYS A 123 4.97 2.03 2.27
CA CYS A 123 5.55 0.75 1.88
C CYS A 123 7.06 0.81 1.71
N ARG A 124 7.69 -0.35 1.52
CA ARG A 124 9.11 -0.41 1.18
C ARG A 124 9.39 0.22 -0.19
N ASN A 125 8.78 -0.30 -1.22
CA ASN A 125 8.76 0.12 -2.63
C ASN A 125 7.77 -0.81 -3.37
N MET A 126 7.76 -0.85 -4.73
CA MET A 126 6.96 -1.82 -5.51
C MET A 126 5.47 -1.80 -5.11
N TRP A 127 4.85 -0.65 -5.19
CA TRP A 127 3.45 -0.41 -4.80
C TRP A 127 2.48 -0.38 -5.99
N LEU A 128 2.98 -0.35 -7.22
CA LEU A 128 2.19 -0.10 -8.44
C LEU A 128 1.08 -1.13 -8.62
N LEU A 129 1.42 -2.43 -8.52
CA LEU A 129 0.43 -3.49 -8.70
C LEU A 129 -0.52 -3.64 -7.51
N ALA A 130 -0.09 -3.27 -6.31
CA ALA A 130 -1.00 -3.16 -5.16
C ALA A 130 -2.04 -2.07 -5.40
N GLN A 131 -1.63 -0.90 -5.92
CA GLN A 131 -2.55 0.18 -6.26
C GLN A 131 -3.49 -0.20 -7.42
N GLU A 132 -3.02 -0.96 -8.42
CA GLU A 132 -3.91 -1.46 -9.48
C GLU A 132 -4.99 -2.42 -8.94
N LYS A 133 -4.64 -3.26 -7.96
CA LYS A 133 -5.62 -4.10 -7.25
C LYS A 133 -6.60 -3.24 -6.46
N MET A 134 -6.10 -2.22 -5.75
CA MET A 134 -6.94 -1.23 -5.04
C MET A 134 -7.90 -0.52 -5.98
N LYS A 135 -7.42 0.01 -7.11
CA LYS A 135 -8.26 0.65 -8.15
C LYS A 135 -9.40 -0.27 -8.60
N LYS A 136 -9.10 -1.55 -8.87
CA LYS A 136 -10.12 -2.54 -9.26
C LYS A 136 -11.17 -2.77 -8.18
N MET A 137 -10.75 -2.89 -6.91
CA MET A 137 -11.67 -3.07 -5.79
C MET A 137 -12.55 -1.83 -5.59
N LEU A 138 -11.97 -0.63 -5.64
CA LEU A 138 -12.72 0.63 -5.53
C LEU A 138 -13.72 0.80 -6.70
N THR A 139 -13.31 0.47 -7.93
CA THR A 139 -14.20 0.50 -9.10
C THR A 139 -15.37 -0.47 -8.93
N ALA A 140 -15.13 -1.68 -8.42
CA ALA A 140 -16.18 -2.67 -8.15
C ALA A 140 -17.18 -2.20 -7.07
N LEU A 141 -16.73 -1.38 -6.12
CA LEU A 141 -17.58 -0.75 -5.10
C LEU A 141 -18.31 0.52 -5.61
N GLY A 142 -18.01 0.97 -6.83
CA GLY A 142 -18.54 2.24 -7.37
C GLY A 142 -17.95 3.47 -6.71
N ALA A 143 -16.78 3.37 -6.10
CA ALA A 143 -16.04 4.46 -5.49
C ALA A 143 -15.25 5.27 -6.53
N ASN A 144 -15.07 6.56 -6.29
CA ASN A 144 -14.35 7.46 -7.20
C ASN A 144 -12.94 7.78 -6.66
N LEU A 145 -11.92 7.08 -7.11
CA LEU A 145 -10.54 7.36 -6.71
C LEU A 145 -10.06 8.69 -7.31
N ILE A 146 -9.83 9.69 -6.46
CA ILE A 146 -9.44 11.06 -6.85
C ILE A 146 -7.99 11.41 -6.51
N GLY A 147 -7.35 10.66 -5.59
CA GLY A 147 -5.98 10.95 -5.16
C GLY A 147 -5.25 9.72 -4.65
N ASN A 148 -3.92 9.75 -4.78
CA ASN A 148 -3.02 8.73 -4.27
C ASN A 148 -1.74 9.41 -3.79
N VAL A 149 -1.36 9.23 -2.54
CA VAL A 149 -0.09 9.71 -1.96
C VAL A 149 0.72 8.52 -1.51
N VAL A 150 1.97 8.42 -1.96
CA VAL A 150 2.85 7.28 -1.67
C VAL A 150 4.13 7.75 -1.01
N LYS A 151 4.44 7.16 0.14
CA LYS A 151 5.75 7.28 0.79
C LYS A 151 6.41 5.92 0.87
N THR A 152 7.67 5.87 0.45
CA THR A 152 8.45 4.64 0.42
C THR A 152 9.58 4.67 1.43
N ASP A 153 10.17 3.50 1.68
CA ASP A 153 11.37 3.37 2.51
C ASP A 153 12.47 4.32 2.02
N GLN A 154 13.13 4.99 2.97
CA GLN A 154 14.21 5.94 2.71
C GLN A 154 15.48 5.29 2.16
N SER A 155 15.65 3.98 2.35
CA SER A 155 16.79 3.23 1.87
C SER A 155 16.71 3.05 0.36
N ASN A 156 17.86 2.98 -0.30
CA ASN A 156 17.90 2.58 -1.70
C ASN A 156 17.42 1.12 -1.87
N ALA A 157 17.10 0.74 -3.10
CA ALA A 157 16.51 -0.57 -3.40
C ALA A 157 17.37 -1.75 -2.89
N TRP A 158 18.70 -1.65 -2.89
CA TRP A 158 19.60 -2.70 -2.41
C TRP A 158 19.64 -2.77 -0.89
N ALA A 159 19.88 -1.65 -0.21
CA ALA A 159 19.90 -1.62 1.26
C ALA A 159 18.56 -2.11 1.83
N SER A 160 17.44 -1.71 1.23
CA SER A 160 16.10 -2.11 1.69
C SER A 160 15.82 -3.61 1.56
N PHE A 161 16.57 -4.37 0.73
CA PHE A 161 16.49 -5.84 0.72
C PHE A 161 17.01 -6.47 2.01
N ILE A 162 17.86 -5.77 2.76
CA ILE A 162 18.41 -6.21 4.03
C ILE A 162 17.70 -5.51 5.18
N THR A 163 17.62 -4.18 5.16
CA THR A 163 17.14 -3.39 6.29
C THR A 163 15.66 -3.61 6.59
N THR A 164 14.80 -3.68 5.55
CA THR A 164 13.35 -3.89 5.77
C THR A 164 13.03 -5.27 6.32
N PRO A 165 13.56 -6.41 5.81
CA PRO A 165 13.39 -7.71 6.44
C PRO A 165 13.93 -7.76 7.88
N MET A 166 15.09 -7.16 8.14
CA MET A 166 15.63 -7.11 9.51
C MET A 166 14.69 -6.37 10.44
N TRP A 167 14.20 -5.19 10.05
CA TRP A 167 13.20 -4.47 10.83
C TRP A 167 11.93 -5.30 11.07
N LEU A 168 11.40 -5.95 10.03
CA LEU A 168 10.20 -6.78 10.15
C LEU A 168 10.37 -7.94 11.11
N LEU A 169 11.57 -8.53 11.19
CA LEU A 169 11.86 -9.72 11.98
C LEU A 169 12.40 -9.41 13.39
N THR A 170 13.03 -8.25 13.58
CA THR A 170 13.65 -7.87 14.87
C THR A 170 12.91 -6.74 15.58
N GLY A 171 12.15 -5.91 14.84
CA GLY A 171 11.55 -4.69 15.35
C GLY A 171 12.48 -3.46 15.31
N GLU A 172 13.76 -3.63 14.98
CA GLU A 172 14.76 -2.57 14.99
C GLU A 172 14.94 -1.95 13.60
N LYS A 173 14.60 -0.67 13.46
CA LYS A 173 14.76 0.06 12.18
C LYS A 173 16.24 0.23 11.79
N GLN A 174 17.12 0.42 12.76
CA GLN A 174 18.56 0.62 12.59
C GLN A 174 19.34 -0.59 13.11
N TYR A 175 19.11 -1.76 12.50
CA TYR A 175 19.78 -3.00 12.93
C TYR A 175 21.28 -3.00 12.63
N PHE A 176 21.67 -2.47 11.46
CA PHE A 176 23.09 -2.30 11.09
C PHE A 176 23.46 -0.81 11.10
N SER A 177 24.49 -0.43 11.86
CA SER A 177 24.94 0.98 11.95
C SER A 177 25.47 1.55 10.62
N TRP A 178 25.95 0.70 9.73
CA TRP A 178 26.51 1.07 8.42
C TRP A 178 25.49 1.10 7.27
N LEU A 179 24.24 0.69 7.50
CA LEU A 179 23.13 0.78 6.55
C LEU A 179 22.14 1.87 6.98
N PRO A 180 21.38 2.45 6.03
CA PRO A 180 20.29 3.36 6.37
C PRO A 180 19.24 2.68 7.23
N ALA A 181 18.56 3.43 8.09
CA ALA A 181 17.43 2.93 8.85
C ALA A 181 16.29 2.48 7.91
N ALA A 182 15.60 1.40 8.25
CA ALA A 182 14.43 0.91 7.52
C ALA A 182 13.23 1.83 7.72
N GLY A 183 12.35 1.84 6.72
CA GLY A 183 11.06 2.53 6.77
C GLY A 183 11.09 3.94 6.22
N ILE A 184 9.96 4.61 6.33
CA ILE A 184 9.75 5.97 5.81
C ILE A 184 10.49 6.97 6.70
N SER A 185 11.17 7.95 6.10
CA SER A 185 11.92 8.97 6.83
C SER A 185 11.00 9.93 7.59
N ASN A 186 11.53 10.57 8.65
CA ASN A 186 10.79 11.61 9.37
C ASN A 186 10.46 12.80 8.44
N ALA A 187 11.34 13.13 7.51
CA ALA A 187 11.09 14.18 6.51
C ALA A 187 9.89 13.84 5.61
N ASP A 188 9.80 12.60 5.15
CA ASP A 188 8.66 12.13 4.36
C ASP A 188 7.36 12.05 5.17
N MET A 189 7.46 11.75 6.48
CA MET A 189 6.31 11.80 7.38
C MET A 189 5.77 13.22 7.50
N LEU A 190 6.64 14.20 7.75
CA LEU A 190 6.28 15.61 7.83
C LEU A 190 5.75 16.15 6.49
N ASP A 191 6.32 15.70 5.38
CA ASP A 191 5.89 16.10 4.02
C ASP A 191 4.44 15.72 3.72
N MET A 192 3.84 14.77 4.46
CA MET A 192 2.41 14.46 4.34
C MET A 192 1.51 15.65 4.65
N GLN A 193 1.95 16.58 5.49
CA GLN A 193 1.15 17.76 5.86
C GLN A 193 0.81 18.64 4.68
N ARG A 194 1.71 18.79 3.67
CA ARG A 194 1.40 19.63 2.49
C ARG A 194 0.24 19.10 1.66
N PHE A 195 0.06 17.76 1.60
CA PHE A 195 -1.11 17.15 0.93
C PHE A 195 -2.37 17.34 1.75
N GLY A 196 -2.27 17.21 3.08
CA GLY A 196 -3.37 17.53 4.00
C GLY A 196 -3.77 19.00 3.91
N THR A 197 -2.81 19.93 3.85
CA THR A 197 -3.06 21.36 3.68
C THR A 197 -3.77 21.65 2.35
N ARG A 198 -3.35 21.00 1.25
CA ARG A 198 -4.02 21.14 -0.04
C ARG A 198 -5.46 20.67 0.03
N LEU A 199 -5.72 19.52 0.65
CA LEU A 199 -7.08 19.01 0.83
C LEU A 199 -7.91 19.95 1.72
N ALA A 200 -7.35 20.44 2.83
CA ALA A 200 -8.00 21.41 3.70
C ALA A 200 -8.44 22.67 2.94
N HIS A 201 -7.58 23.21 2.11
CA HIS A 201 -7.87 24.38 1.28
C HIS A 201 -9.02 24.12 0.29
N ILE A 202 -9.01 22.97 -0.42
CA ILE A 202 -10.09 22.58 -1.34
C ILE A 202 -11.43 22.46 -0.62
N LEU A 203 -11.43 21.86 0.58
CA LEU A 203 -12.63 21.68 1.39
C LEU A 203 -13.18 23.03 1.91
N THR A 204 -12.27 23.94 2.33
CA THR A 204 -12.67 25.28 2.85
C THR A 204 -13.24 26.15 1.73
N GLU A 205 -12.70 26.06 0.52
CA GLU A 205 -13.18 26.83 -0.63
C GLU A 205 -14.34 26.16 -1.39
N ASN A 206 -14.85 25.03 -0.89
CA ASN A 206 -15.88 24.24 -1.58
C ASN A 206 -15.55 23.91 -3.04
N GLN A 207 -14.27 23.73 -3.35
CA GLN A 207 -13.85 23.31 -4.66
C GLN A 207 -14.20 21.83 -4.91
N PRO A 208 -14.40 21.42 -6.16
CA PRO A 208 -14.68 20.02 -6.49
C PRO A 208 -13.57 19.08 -6.03
N LEU A 209 -13.95 17.97 -5.40
CA LEU A 209 -13.05 16.87 -5.07
C LEU A 209 -12.88 15.98 -6.31
N ASP A 210 -11.86 16.25 -7.10
CA ASP A 210 -11.58 15.54 -8.34
C ASP A 210 -10.09 15.13 -8.47
N LYS A 211 -9.72 14.56 -9.60
CA LYS A 211 -8.38 14.05 -9.87
C LYS A 211 -7.29 15.11 -9.97
N SER A 212 -7.62 16.40 -9.98
CA SER A 212 -6.64 17.49 -9.98
C SER A 212 -6.05 17.78 -8.60
N LEU A 213 -6.63 17.20 -7.54
CA LEU A 213 -6.33 17.48 -6.13
C LEU A 213 -4.83 17.51 -5.82
N PHE A 214 -4.07 16.51 -6.26
CA PHE A 214 -2.64 16.39 -5.96
C PHE A 214 -1.73 16.50 -7.20
N GLN A 215 -2.26 16.92 -8.34
CA GLN A 215 -1.45 17.07 -9.55
C GLN A 215 -0.33 18.10 -9.35
N ASN A 216 0.83 17.81 -9.94
CA ASN A 216 2.05 18.63 -9.83
C ASN A 216 2.60 18.79 -8.40
N MET A 217 2.16 17.96 -7.46
CA MET A 217 2.64 17.97 -6.08
C MET A 217 3.67 16.88 -5.80
N GLY A 218 4.03 16.03 -6.76
CA GLY A 218 4.91 14.87 -6.52
C GLY A 218 4.31 13.90 -5.49
N ALA A 219 2.99 13.68 -5.56
CA ALA A 219 2.26 12.81 -4.64
C ALA A 219 2.69 11.35 -4.76
N VAL A 220 3.15 10.96 -5.92
CA VAL A 220 3.74 9.65 -6.19
C VAL A 220 5.10 9.79 -6.85
N LYS A 221 5.97 8.80 -6.60
CA LYS A 221 7.27 8.68 -7.27
C LYS A 221 7.37 7.31 -7.89
N ILE A 222 7.55 7.24 -9.21
CA ILE A 222 7.60 5.99 -9.95
C ILE A 222 9.04 5.66 -10.34
N ASP A 223 9.56 4.56 -9.81
CA ASP A 223 10.85 4.01 -10.24
C ASP A 223 10.65 3.07 -11.44
N GLU A 224 11.01 3.56 -12.64
CA GLU A 224 10.93 2.78 -13.88
C GLU A 224 11.72 1.46 -13.82
N LYS A 225 12.80 1.41 -13.02
CA LYS A 225 13.63 0.20 -12.86
C LYS A 225 12.86 -0.91 -12.14
N LEU A 226 11.92 -0.55 -11.27
CA LEU A 226 11.10 -1.50 -10.50
C LEU A 226 9.85 -1.97 -11.26
N MET A 227 9.33 -1.20 -12.23
CA MET A 227 8.09 -1.53 -12.94
C MET A 227 8.10 -2.92 -13.58
N MET A 228 9.18 -3.28 -14.30
CA MET A 228 9.29 -4.61 -14.89
C MET A 228 9.49 -5.70 -13.83
N SER A 229 10.30 -5.42 -12.81
CA SER A 229 10.54 -6.36 -11.70
C SER A 229 9.25 -6.67 -10.96
N GLU A 230 8.41 -5.67 -10.74
CA GLU A 230 7.12 -5.81 -10.07
C GLU A 230 6.16 -6.69 -10.87
N LYS A 231 6.10 -6.53 -12.20
CA LYS A 231 5.28 -7.38 -13.08
C LYS A 231 5.75 -8.84 -13.09
N VAL A 232 7.07 -9.06 -13.16
CA VAL A 232 7.64 -10.42 -13.12
C VAL A 232 7.41 -11.04 -11.74
N GLY A 233 7.69 -10.30 -10.67
CA GLY A 233 7.44 -10.73 -9.30
C GLY A 233 5.98 -11.09 -9.06
N HIS A 234 5.05 -10.28 -9.57
CA HIS A 234 3.62 -10.55 -9.44
C HIS A 234 3.21 -11.88 -10.11
N ARG A 235 3.72 -12.18 -11.31
CA ARG A 235 3.43 -13.46 -11.98
C ARG A 235 3.94 -14.65 -11.17
N SER A 236 5.17 -14.55 -10.68
CA SER A 236 5.75 -15.58 -9.81
C SER A 236 4.92 -15.75 -8.54
N PHE A 237 4.59 -14.64 -7.86
CA PHE A 237 3.77 -14.64 -6.67
C PHE A 237 2.39 -15.24 -6.92
N TYR A 238 1.76 -14.92 -8.03
CA TYR A 238 0.44 -15.45 -8.38
C TYR A 238 0.47 -16.97 -8.54
N LEU A 239 1.42 -17.51 -9.29
CA LEU A 239 1.53 -18.96 -9.55
C LEU A 239 1.86 -19.74 -8.28
N TRP A 240 2.87 -19.31 -7.53
CA TRP A 240 3.26 -19.94 -6.27
C TRP A 240 2.17 -19.82 -5.20
N GLY A 241 1.51 -18.66 -5.13
CA GLY A 241 0.38 -18.47 -4.23
C GLY A 241 -0.75 -19.45 -4.51
N LYS A 242 -1.13 -19.61 -5.80
CA LYS A 242 -2.14 -20.59 -6.22
C LYS A 242 -1.75 -22.03 -5.85
N LEU A 243 -0.48 -22.40 -6.05
CA LEU A 243 0.05 -23.71 -5.65
C LEU A 243 -0.06 -23.92 -4.13
N LEU A 244 0.40 -22.96 -3.35
CA LEU A 244 0.38 -23.02 -1.88
C LEU A 244 -1.04 -23.09 -1.31
N LEU A 245 -2.00 -22.38 -1.89
CA LEU A 245 -3.42 -22.50 -1.52
C LEU A 245 -3.95 -23.92 -1.76
N LYS A 246 -3.65 -24.51 -2.93
CA LYS A 246 -4.02 -25.90 -3.22
C LYS A 246 -3.35 -26.89 -2.27
N CYS A 247 -2.05 -26.70 -2.00
CA CYS A 247 -1.35 -27.56 -1.03
C CYS A 247 -1.96 -27.46 0.39
N GLY A 248 -2.41 -26.26 0.78
CA GLY A 248 -3.09 -26.04 2.05
C GLY A 248 -4.43 -26.77 2.17
N GLN A 249 -5.15 -26.96 1.07
CA GLN A 249 -6.40 -27.76 1.02
C GLN A 249 -6.13 -29.26 1.25
N ILE A 250 -4.94 -29.74 0.86
CA ILE A 250 -4.55 -31.14 1.06
C ILE A 250 -4.08 -31.34 2.52
N SER A 251 -3.11 -30.51 2.97
CA SER A 251 -2.58 -30.58 4.32
C SER A 251 -1.80 -29.33 4.70
N PRO A 252 -1.97 -28.79 5.93
CA PRO A 252 -1.14 -27.70 6.43
C PRO A 252 0.36 -28.04 6.46
N ARG A 253 0.72 -29.31 6.72
CA ARG A 253 2.13 -29.76 6.69
C ARG A 253 2.69 -29.72 5.27
N PHE A 254 1.93 -30.17 4.28
CA PHE A 254 2.34 -30.12 2.88
C PHE A 254 2.51 -28.69 2.40
N ARG A 255 1.57 -27.78 2.70
CA ARG A 255 1.72 -26.33 2.44
C ARG A 255 3.03 -25.79 3.02
N LYS A 256 3.37 -26.14 4.28
CA LYS A 256 4.59 -25.67 4.94
C LYS A 256 5.85 -26.14 4.22
N ILE A 257 5.90 -27.40 3.78
CA ILE A 257 7.03 -27.96 3.01
C ILE A 257 7.20 -27.18 1.69
N VAL A 258 6.13 -27.01 0.93
CA VAL A 258 6.17 -26.29 -0.36
C VAL A 258 6.53 -24.82 -0.14
N LEU A 259 6.11 -24.20 0.97
CA LEU A 259 6.49 -22.84 1.33
C LEU A 259 8.01 -22.71 1.58
N TYR A 260 8.66 -23.68 2.22
CA TYR A 260 10.12 -23.69 2.36
C TYR A 260 10.83 -23.75 1.00
N PHE A 261 10.38 -24.62 0.09
CA PHE A 261 10.91 -24.66 -1.27
C PHE A 261 10.73 -23.31 -1.98
N TYR A 262 9.56 -22.69 -1.83
CA TYR A 262 9.32 -21.38 -2.42
C TYR A 262 10.26 -20.30 -1.85
N ILE A 263 10.52 -20.28 -0.55
CA ILE A 263 11.42 -19.31 0.08
C ILE A 263 12.86 -19.49 -0.47
N VAL A 264 13.34 -20.71 -0.57
CA VAL A 264 14.65 -21.00 -1.17
C VAL A 264 14.69 -20.55 -2.62
N PHE A 265 13.67 -20.89 -3.41
CA PHE A 265 13.53 -20.42 -4.80
C PHE A 265 13.54 -18.89 -4.89
N LEU A 266 12.80 -18.20 -4.01
CA LEU A 266 12.74 -16.73 -3.98
C LEU A 266 14.09 -16.11 -3.67
N ILE A 267 14.85 -16.66 -2.71
CA ILE A 267 16.20 -16.20 -2.38
C ILE A 267 17.14 -16.37 -3.59
N ILE A 268 17.14 -17.54 -4.22
CA ILE A 268 17.94 -17.80 -5.42
C ILE A 268 17.56 -16.80 -6.53
N LEU A 269 16.27 -16.60 -6.76
CA LEU A 269 15.76 -15.67 -7.76
C LEU A 269 16.24 -14.23 -7.49
N ILE A 270 16.17 -13.77 -6.23
CA ILE A 270 16.65 -12.45 -5.83
C ILE A 270 18.16 -12.31 -6.07
N LEU A 271 18.95 -13.31 -5.70
CA LEU A 271 20.40 -13.23 -5.80
C LEU A 271 20.92 -13.39 -7.24
N THR A 272 20.17 -14.03 -8.13
CA THR A 272 20.61 -14.32 -9.51
C THR A 272 19.88 -13.48 -10.55
N ILE A 273 18.55 -13.57 -10.59
CA ILE A 273 17.73 -12.95 -11.66
C ILE A 273 17.64 -11.44 -11.49
N VAL A 274 17.58 -10.92 -10.26
CA VAL A 274 17.47 -9.48 -10.03
C VAL A 274 18.70 -8.73 -10.54
N PRO A 275 19.97 -9.12 -10.20
CA PRO A 275 21.17 -8.49 -10.76
C PRO A 275 21.24 -8.63 -12.28
N LEU A 276 21.02 -9.84 -12.82
CA LEU A 276 21.04 -10.09 -14.26
C LEU A 276 20.01 -9.23 -15.00
N SER A 277 18.79 -9.13 -14.46
CA SER A 277 17.73 -8.30 -15.04
C SER A 277 18.10 -6.81 -15.05
N ALA A 278 18.87 -6.33 -14.07
CA ALA A 278 19.32 -4.93 -14.02
C ALA A 278 20.24 -4.60 -15.21
N VAL A 279 21.15 -5.53 -15.56
CA VAL A 279 22.04 -5.40 -16.73
C VAL A 279 21.19 -5.39 -18.02
N ILE A 280 20.30 -6.37 -18.19
CA ILE A 280 19.44 -6.47 -19.38
C ILE A 280 18.57 -5.21 -19.55
N LYS A 281 17.99 -4.71 -18.47
CA LYS A 281 17.16 -3.48 -18.48
C LYS A 281 17.98 -2.27 -18.90
N ARG A 282 19.24 -2.17 -18.46
CA ARG A 282 20.12 -1.07 -18.85
C ARG A 282 20.39 -1.08 -20.36
N LEU A 283 20.58 -2.27 -20.95
CA LEU A 283 20.79 -2.43 -22.39
C LEU A 283 19.51 -2.15 -23.20
N LEU A 284 18.35 -2.59 -22.71
CA LEU A 284 17.07 -2.42 -23.40
C LEU A 284 16.39 -1.05 -23.16
N LYS A 285 16.90 -0.24 -22.22
CA LYS A 285 16.29 1.04 -21.85
C LYS A 285 16.00 1.96 -23.05
N PRO A 286 16.93 2.16 -24.04
CA PRO A 286 16.65 3.02 -25.18
C PRO A 286 15.48 2.53 -26.03
N LEU A 287 15.34 1.21 -26.23
CA LEU A 287 14.27 0.59 -27.02
C LEU A 287 12.91 0.63 -26.31
N LEU A 288 12.91 0.73 -24.98
CA LEU A 288 11.70 0.70 -24.17
C LEU A 288 11.26 2.08 -23.67
N LYS A 289 11.97 3.16 -24.02
CA LYS A 289 11.79 4.51 -23.46
C LYS A 289 10.34 5.01 -23.56
N GLU A 290 9.72 4.94 -24.73
CA GLU A 290 8.35 5.41 -24.94
C GLU A 290 7.33 4.55 -24.18
N LYS A 291 7.51 3.23 -24.19
CA LYS A 291 6.64 2.30 -23.45
C LYS A 291 6.73 2.56 -21.94
N LEU A 292 7.93 2.78 -21.41
CA LEU A 292 8.15 3.09 -19.99
C LEU A 292 7.52 4.45 -19.63
N ALA A 293 7.70 5.48 -20.45
CA ALA A 293 7.11 6.78 -20.23
C ALA A 293 5.56 6.75 -20.22
N ARG A 294 4.95 5.97 -21.13
CA ARG A 294 3.50 5.77 -21.15
C ARG A 294 3.01 5.04 -19.89
N GLN A 295 3.74 3.98 -19.46
CA GLN A 295 3.41 3.24 -18.25
C GLN A 295 3.60 4.09 -16.99
N ARG A 296 4.65 4.93 -16.93
CA ARG A 296 4.88 5.86 -15.84
C ARG A 296 3.70 6.82 -15.68
N ARG A 297 3.26 7.47 -16.76
CA ARG A 297 2.06 8.32 -16.74
C ARG A 297 0.82 7.58 -16.25
N TYR A 298 0.58 6.36 -16.75
CA TYR A 298 -0.55 5.55 -16.34
C TYR A 298 -0.54 5.23 -14.84
N PHE A 299 0.61 4.83 -14.29
CA PHE A 299 0.72 4.49 -12.86
C PHE A 299 0.74 5.73 -11.96
N ALA A 300 1.07 6.90 -12.47
CA ALA A 300 1.00 8.15 -11.73
C ALA A 300 -0.45 8.60 -11.46
N GLU A 301 -1.40 8.18 -12.30
CA GLU A 301 -2.81 8.52 -12.11
C GLU A 301 -3.40 7.93 -10.81
N PRO A 302 -4.29 8.72 -10.12
CA PRO A 302 -4.84 10.01 -10.54
C PRO A 302 -4.02 11.24 -10.13
N SER A 303 -3.01 11.13 -9.27
CA SER A 303 -2.36 12.28 -8.63
C SER A 303 -1.27 12.96 -9.46
N GLY A 304 -0.65 12.22 -10.40
CA GLY A 304 0.55 12.71 -11.08
C GLY A 304 1.82 12.61 -10.21
N GLU A 305 2.98 12.80 -10.85
CA GLU A 305 4.29 12.88 -10.19
C GLU A 305 4.66 14.31 -9.84
#